data_08e697eaf4901436aea6d2ca62f4b9f6
#
_entry.id   08e697eaf4901436aea6d2ca62f4b9f6
#
_cell.length_a   1.000
_cell.length_b   1.000
_cell.length_c   1.000
_cell.angle_alpha   90.00
_cell.angle_beta   90.00
_cell.angle_gamma   90.00
#
_symmetry.space_group_name_H-M   'P 1'
#
loop_
_entity.id
_entity.type
_entity.pdbx_description
1 polymer ?
#
loop_
_entity_poly.entity_id
_entity_poly.type
_entity_poly.pdbx_seq_one_letter_code
_entity_poly.pdbx_strand_id
1 'polypeptide(L)'
;MPSRTKTKTFSFHWGSGYIAEEAQVEGKYNVPTFQLMKYTEGPSAGGGTLRFCQYNHRGMFSRSPLIMGVEEIEMMRDALKETPELLALIKQLIQDQVE
;
A
#
# COMPACT_ATOMS: atom_id res chain seq x y z
N MET A 1 -4.99 22.76 3.82
CA MET A 1 -4.93 21.58 3.45
C MET A 1 -5.79 21.31 2.32
N PRO A 2 -5.32 20.62 1.52
CA PRO A 2 -6.08 20.33 0.41
C PRO A 2 -7.18 19.49 0.80
N SER A 3 -8.24 19.81 0.40
CA SER A 3 -9.28 19.06 0.75
C SER A 3 -9.30 17.88 -0.08
N ARG A 4 -9.68 16.83 0.50
CA ARG A 4 -9.86 15.71 -0.14
C ARG A 4 -11.22 15.64 -0.49
N THR A 5 -11.56 15.80 -1.64
CA THR A 5 -12.92 15.88 -1.99
C THR A 5 -13.55 14.54 -2.15
N LYS A 6 -12.77 13.52 -2.40
CA LYS A 6 -13.33 12.22 -2.58
C LYS A 6 -12.50 11.18 -1.97
N THR A 7 -13.12 10.17 -1.40
CA THR A 7 -12.43 9.01 -0.90
C THR A 7 -12.37 8.02 -2.03
N LYS A 8 -11.20 7.50 -2.30
CA LYS A 8 -11.04 6.48 -3.31
C LYS A 8 -11.62 5.18 -2.80
N THR A 9 -12.26 4.46 -3.68
CA THR A 9 -12.85 3.18 -3.32
C THR A 9 -12.27 2.09 -4.20
N PHE A 10 -12.50 0.86 -3.80
CA PHE A 10 -12.09 -0.28 -4.59
C PHE A 10 -13.15 -1.36 -4.51
N SER A 11 -13.13 -2.26 -5.50
CA SER A 11 -14.07 -3.36 -5.50
C SER A 11 -13.40 -4.54 -6.19
N PHE A 12 -13.37 -5.66 -5.49
CA PHE A 12 -12.89 -6.90 -6.04
C PHE A 12 -14.01 -7.90 -5.91
N HIS A 13 -13.89 -9.02 -6.59
CA HIS A 13 -14.96 -9.99 -6.48
C HIS A 13 -15.04 -10.61 -5.07
N TRP A 14 -14.00 -10.42 -4.25
CA TRP A 14 -14.05 -10.96 -2.88
C TRP A 14 -14.38 -9.89 -1.84
N GLY A 15 -14.57 -8.65 -2.25
CA GLY A 15 -14.92 -7.61 -1.28
C GLY A 15 -14.67 -6.23 -1.82
N SER A 16 -15.19 -5.25 -1.14
CA SER A 16 -15.02 -3.87 -1.55
C SER A 16 -14.82 -2.99 -0.32
N GLY A 17 -14.38 -1.79 -0.56
CA GLY A 17 -14.14 -0.85 0.53
C GLY A 17 -13.56 0.45 0.01
N TYR A 18 -12.71 1.06 0.85
CA TYR A 18 -12.18 2.37 0.52
C TYR A 18 -10.72 2.47 0.96
N ILE A 19 -10.01 3.43 0.38
CA ILE A 19 -8.63 3.70 0.73
C ILE A 19 -8.63 4.65 1.91
N ALA A 20 -8.21 4.17 3.06
CA ALA A 20 -8.26 4.94 4.28
C ALA A 20 -7.09 5.91 4.41
N GLU A 21 -5.91 5.49 4.01
CA GLU A 21 -4.72 6.33 4.05
C GLU A 21 -3.87 6.03 2.85
N GLU A 22 -3.13 7.01 2.41
CA GLU A 22 -2.35 6.87 1.21
C GLU A 22 -1.08 7.68 1.31
N ALA A 23 0.05 7.08 1.00
CA ALA A 23 1.33 7.78 0.93
C ALA A 23 1.81 7.70 -0.51
N GLN A 24 2.05 8.84 -1.11
CA GLN A 24 2.37 8.93 -2.53
C GLN A 24 3.58 9.79 -2.76
N VAL A 25 4.37 9.42 -3.74
CA VAL A 25 5.52 10.21 -4.12
C VAL A 25 5.43 10.45 -5.62
N GLU A 26 5.66 11.69 -6.04
CA GLU A 26 5.66 12.01 -7.46
C GLU A 26 7.00 11.59 -8.01
N GLY A 27 7.09 10.44 -8.59
CA GLY A 27 8.34 9.94 -9.13
C GLY A 27 8.59 10.48 -10.52
N LYS A 28 9.75 10.13 -11.05
CA LYS A 28 10.12 10.59 -12.36
C LYS A 28 9.28 9.94 -13.45
N TYR A 29 9.04 8.66 -13.31
CA TYR A 29 8.31 7.93 -14.34
C TYR A 29 6.89 7.58 -13.96
N ASN A 30 6.61 7.56 -12.68
CA ASN A 30 5.28 7.20 -12.21
C ASN A 30 5.13 7.68 -10.79
N VAL A 31 4.05 7.33 -10.16
CA VAL A 31 3.72 7.80 -8.82
C VAL A 31 3.60 6.58 -7.90
N PRO A 32 4.70 6.14 -7.30
CA PRO A 32 4.62 5.01 -6.36
C PRO A 32 3.72 5.36 -5.19
N THR A 33 2.92 4.41 -4.77
CA THR A 33 1.88 4.67 -3.79
C THR A 33 1.71 3.49 -2.85
N PHE A 34 1.63 3.78 -1.55
CA PHE A 34 1.30 2.79 -0.55
C PHE A 34 -0.05 3.16 0.01
N GLN A 35 -0.91 2.20 0.18
CA GLN A 35 -2.28 2.46 0.60
C GLN A 35 -2.72 1.52 1.69
N LEU A 36 -3.51 2.05 2.62
CA LEU A 36 -4.21 1.23 3.58
C LEU A 36 -5.63 1.07 3.06
N MET A 37 -6.02 -0.15 2.76
CA MET A 37 -7.34 -0.45 2.25
C MET A 37 -8.19 -0.99 3.37
N LYS A 38 -9.38 -0.46 3.54
CA LYS A 38 -10.31 -0.96 4.53
C LYS A 38 -11.50 -1.54 3.83
N TYR A 39 -11.84 -2.77 4.17
CA TYR A 39 -12.95 -3.46 3.53
C TYR A 39 -14.23 -3.20 4.29
N THR A 40 -15.28 -2.86 3.58
CA THR A 40 -16.59 -2.65 4.20
C THR A 40 -17.54 -3.76 3.85
N GLU A 41 -17.24 -4.54 2.82
CA GLU A 41 -18.10 -5.64 2.41
C GLU A 41 -17.25 -6.83 2.01
N GLY A 42 -17.81 -8.02 2.17
CA GLY A 42 -17.15 -9.25 1.80
C GLY A 42 -16.54 -9.93 3.00
N PRO A 43 -15.88 -11.06 2.79
CA PRO A 43 -15.33 -11.84 3.91
C PRO A 43 -14.33 -11.09 4.77
N SER A 44 -13.66 -10.09 4.20
CA SER A 44 -12.68 -9.34 4.94
C SER A 44 -13.22 -8.06 5.55
N ALA A 45 -14.53 -7.90 5.57
CA ALA A 45 -15.12 -6.68 6.10
C ALA A 45 -14.59 -6.40 7.49
N GLY A 46 -14.26 -5.16 7.73
CA GLY A 46 -13.70 -4.74 9.01
C GLY A 46 -12.20 -4.87 9.10
N GLY A 47 -11.55 -5.49 8.13
CA GLY A 47 -10.11 -5.64 8.16
C GLY A 47 -9.40 -4.60 7.33
N GLY A 48 -8.09 -4.56 7.46
CA GLY A 48 -7.25 -3.66 6.71
C GLY A 48 -6.22 -4.42 5.92
N THR A 49 -5.80 -3.85 4.82
CA THR A 49 -4.86 -4.49 3.92
C THR A 49 -3.92 -3.44 3.36
N LEU A 50 -2.68 -3.82 3.18
CA LEU A 50 -1.69 -2.94 2.60
C LEU A 50 -1.61 -3.18 1.11
N ARG A 51 -1.60 -2.12 0.33
CA ARG A 51 -1.43 -2.25 -1.11
C ARG A 51 -0.30 -1.35 -1.57
N PHE A 52 0.64 -1.94 -2.30
CA PHE A 52 1.70 -1.18 -2.95
C PHE A 52 1.30 -1.10 -4.41
N CYS A 53 1.20 0.10 -4.92
CA CYS A 53 0.77 0.25 -6.30
C CYS A 53 1.41 1.49 -6.90
N GLN A 54 1.05 1.81 -8.09
CA GLN A 54 1.53 3.03 -8.70
C GLN A 54 0.49 3.55 -9.66
N TYR A 55 0.54 4.84 -9.86
CA TYR A 55 -0.34 5.53 -10.79
C TYR A 55 0.56 6.22 -11.81
N ASN A 56 0.01 6.57 -12.95
CA ASN A 56 0.80 7.37 -13.87
C ASN A 56 0.59 8.84 -13.49
N HIS A 57 1.27 9.74 -14.16
CA HIS A 57 1.21 11.15 -13.81
C HIS A 57 -0.16 11.78 -14.11
N ARG A 58 -1.01 11.08 -14.79
CA ARG A 58 -2.36 11.54 -15.02
C ARG A 58 -3.32 10.99 -13.98
N GLY A 59 -2.81 10.24 -13.02
CA GLY A 59 -3.64 9.68 -11.96
C GLY A 59 -4.30 8.37 -12.30
N MET A 60 -3.86 7.71 -13.36
CA MET A 60 -4.45 6.43 -13.73
C MET A 60 -3.71 5.29 -13.08
N PHE A 61 -4.47 4.35 -12.57
CA PHE A 61 -3.94 3.21 -11.84
C PHE A 61 -3.20 2.27 -12.78
N SER A 62 -2.02 1.84 -12.36
CA SER A 62 -1.28 0.84 -13.11
C SER A 62 -1.67 -0.53 -12.64
N ARG A 63 -1.51 -1.50 -13.50
CA ARG A 63 -1.91 -2.85 -13.18
C ARG A 63 -0.97 -3.54 -12.23
N SER A 64 -1.40 -4.65 -11.73
CA SER A 64 -0.57 -5.56 -10.92
C SER A 64 -0.07 -4.96 -9.63
N PRO A 65 -0.95 -4.46 -8.81
CA PRO A 65 -0.52 -4.00 -7.50
C PRO A 65 -0.17 -5.20 -6.63
N LEU A 66 0.66 -4.95 -5.62
CA LEU A 66 0.95 -5.95 -4.63
C LEU A 66 0.07 -5.69 -3.42
N ILE A 67 -0.70 -6.67 -3.03
CA ILE A 67 -1.63 -6.54 -1.92
C ILE A 67 -1.26 -7.56 -0.86
N MET A 68 -1.14 -7.12 0.39
CA MET A 68 -0.80 -8.01 1.49
C MET A 68 -1.69 -7.77 2.68
N GLY A 69 -2.23 -8.83 3.21
CA GLY A 69 -2.96 -8.75 4.46
C GLY A 69 -2.01 -8.89 5.63
N VAL A 70 -2.55 -8.87 6.84
CA VAL A 70 -1.73 -8.90 8.04
C VAL A 70 -0.87 -10.15 8.10
N GLU A 71 -1.44 -11.28 7.74
CA GLU A 71 -0.68 -12.52 7.84
C GLU A 71 0.49 -12.53 6.87
N GLU A 72 0.26 -12.02 5.66
CA GLU A 72 1.33 -11.98 4.68
C GLU A 72 2.41 -10.97 5.05
N ILE A 73 2.03 -9.90 5.73
CA ILE A 73 3.01 -8.93 6.19
C ILE A 73 3.96 -9.59 7.19
N GLU A 74 3.43 -10.39 8.09
CA GLU A 74 4.27 -11.08 9.04
C GLU A 74 5.17 -12.10 8.37
N MET A 75 4.64 -12.82 7.40
CA MET A 75 5.44 -13.76 6.66
C MET A 75 6.55 -13.06 5.87
N MET A 76 6.23 -11.90 5.31
CA MET A 76 7.22 -11.16 4.55
C MET A 76 8.31 -10.63 5.48
N ARG A 77 7.96 -10.22 6.69
CA ARG A 77 8.96 -9.78 7.64
C ARG A 77 9.97 -10.89 7.92
N ASP A 78 9.46 -12.12 8.06
CA ASP A 78 10.36 -13.23 8.31
C ASP A 78 11.20 -13.55 7.09
N ALA A 79 10.62 -13.46 5.92
CA ALA A 79 11.36 -13.73 4.68
C ALA A 79 12.48 -12.72 4.49
N LEU A 80 12.25 -11.46 4.89
CA LEU A 80 13.27 -10.43 4.74
C LEU A 80 14.51 -10.68 5.60
N LYS A 81 14.39 -11.49 6.63
CA LYS A 81 15.55 -11.82 7.45
C LYS A 81 16.58 -12.59 6.65
N GLU A 82 16.17 -13.23 5.57
CA GLU A 82 17.11 -13.98 4.73
C GLU A 82 17.72 -13.10 3.64
N THR A 83 17.35 -11.84 3.55
CA THR A 83 17.83 -10.95 2.51
C THR A 83 18.33 -9.64 3.15
N PRO A 84 19.53 -9.66 3.73
CA PRO A 84 20.00 -8.52 4.53
C PRO A 84 20.11 -7.21 3.77
N GLU A 85 20.52 -7.22 2.52
CA GLU A 85 20.61 -5.97 1.79
C GLU A 85 19.25 -5.39 1.48
N LEU A 86 18.33 -6.26 1.10
CA LEU A 86 16.97 -5.81 0.84
C LEU A 86 16.32 -5.30 2.12
N LEU A 87 16.52 -6.03 3.22
CA LEU A 87 15.99 -5.61 4.49
C LEU A 87 16.52 -4.24 4.87
N ALA A 88 17.80 -3.99 4.64
CA ALA A 88 18.38 -2.70 4.97
C ALA A 88 17.73 -1.57 4.19
N LEU A 89 17.44 -1.79 2.92
CA LEU A 89 16.78 -0.77 2.12
C LEU A 89 15.35 -0.53 2.59
N ILE A 90 14.64 -1.60 2.94
CA ILE A 90 13.29 -1.44 3.43
C ILE A 90 13.29 -0.67 4.75
N LYS A 91 14.27 -0.95 5.62
CA LYS A 91 14.37 -0.21 6.87
C LYS A 91 14.65 1.26 6.61
N GLN A 92 15.48 1.56 5.61
CA GLN A 92 15.74 2.94 5.26
C GLN A 92 14.47 3.65 4.84
N LEU A 93 13.60 2.93 4.17
CA LEU A 93 12.35 3.50 3.73
C LEU A 93 11.44 3.88 4.89
N ILE A 94 11.41 3.07 5.94
CA ILE A 94 10.39 3.24 6.97
C ILE A 94 10.91 3.73 8.30
N GLN A 95 12.22 3.90 8.48
CA GLN A 95 12.76 4.35 9.74
C GLN A 95 13.47 5.66 9.58
N ASP A 96 13.30 6.52 10.57
CA ASP A 96 14.05 7.76 10.58
C ASP A 96 15.48 7.45 10.82
N GLN A 97 16.35 8.27 10.27
CA GLN A 97 17.71 8.10 10.51
C GLN A 97 18.15 8.94 11.60
N VAL A 98 17.53 8.93 12.65
CA VAL A 98 17.90 9.76 13.72
C VAL A 98 18.86 9.09 14.55
N GLU A 99 19.69 9.66 15.02
CA GLU A 99 20.51 9.06 15.88
C GLU A 99 21.00 9.87 16.71
#